data_1b1c42456b3988bd13b72c0c63ca66ca
#
_entry.id   1b1c42456b3988bd13b72c0c63ca66ca
#
_cell.length_a   1.000
_cell.length_b   1.000
_cell.length_c   1.000
_cell.angle_alpha   90.00
_cell.angle_beta   90.00
_cell.angle_gamma   90.00
#
_symmetry.space_group_name_H-M   'P 1'
#
loop_
_entity.id
_entity.type
_entity.pdbx_description
1 polymer ?
#
loop_
_entity_poly.entity_id
_entity_poly.type
_entity_poly.pdbx_seq_one_letter_code
_entity_poly.pdbx_strand_id
1 'polypeptide(L)'
;MNVELRTAKIISCEPVPKAKKLLKLKVDLGYEERQIVSGIAKFYRPDELIGKKVIVVANLKPAVLCGEKSEGMLLASGEDTVRVVFLDPETPPGERVR
;
A
#
# COMPACT_ATOMS: atom_id res chain seq x y z
N MET A 1 14.19 10.40 -12.98
CA MET A 1 12.83 9.84 -12.97
C MET A 1 11.98 10.58 -11.94
N ASN A 2 10.82 11.04 -12.34
CA ASN A 2 9.89 11.70 -11.43
C ASN A 2 9.06 10.66 -10.70
N VAL A 3 8.99 10.78 -9.38
CA VAL A 3 8.17 9.90 -8.56
C VAL A 3 6.80 10.57 -8.37
N GLU A 4 5.73 9.86 -8.69
CA GLU A 4 4.38 10.33 -8.47
C GLU A 4 3.81 9.70 -7.21
N LEU A 5 3.54 10.55 -6.21
CA LEU A 5 2.96 10.11 -4.95
C LEU A 5 1.50 10.54 -4.90
N ARG A 6 0.64 9.60 -4.52
CA ARG A 6 -0.80 9.84 -4.40
C ARG A 6 -1.31 9.31 -3.07
N THR A 7 -2.29 10.00 -2.52
CA THR A 7 -2.99 9.49 -1.35
C THR A 7 -3.93 8.37 -1.77
N ALA A 8 -4.14 7.41 -0.89
CA ALA A 8 -5.00 6.27 -1.17
C ALA A 8 -5.66 5.77 0.10
N LYS A 9 -6.82 5.11 -0.05
CA LYS A 9 -7.50 4.45 1.05
C LYS A 9 -7.36 2.94 0.87
N ILE A 10 -6.96 2.24 1.92
CA ILE A 10 -6.90 0.78 1.90
C ILE A 10 -8.32 0.24 2.07
N ILE A 11 -8.83 -0.43 1.05
CA ILE A 11 -10.20 -0.96 1.06
C ILE A 11 -10.26 -2.45 1.36
N SER A 12 -9.19 -3.19 1.13
CA SER A 12 -9.09 -4.58 1.56
C SER A 12 -7.64 -4.95 1.79
N CYS A 13 -7.43 -5.97 2.60
CA CYS A 13 -6.09 -6.45 2.92
C CYS A 13 -6.19 -7.90 3.33
N GLU A 14 -5.33 -8.74 2.76
CA GLU A 14 -5.31 -10.15 3.10
C GLU A 14 -3.88 -10.70 3.04
N PRO A 15 -3.58 -11.77 3.78
CA PRO A 15 -2.26 -12.40 3.68
C PRO A 15 -2.11 -13.10 2.34
N VAL A 16 -0.85 -13.23 1.88
CA VAL A 16 -0.51 -14.00 0.70
C VAL A 16 -0.16 -15.41 1.16
N PRO A 17 -0.94 -16.44 0.78
CA PRO A 17 -0.74 -17.80 1.33
C PRO A 17 0.66 -18.36 1.13
N LYS A 18 1.32 -18.02 0.03
CA LYS A 18 2.64 -18.56 -0.30
C LYS A 18 3.80 -17.71 0.24
N ALA A 19 3.51 -16.60 0.90
CA ALA A 19 4.54 -15.68 1.35
C ALA A 19 4.15 -15.05 2.68
N LYS A 20 4.65 -15.61 3.78
CA LYS A 20 4.29 -15.18 5.14
C LYS A 20 4.62 -13.74 5.45
N LYS A 21 5.55 -13.13 4.71
CA LYS A 21 5.96 -11.75 4.95
C LYS A 21 5.14 -10.73 4.17
N LEU A 22 4.29 -11.19 3.24
CA LEU A 22 3.58 -10.31 2.33
C LEU A 22 2.11 -10.18 2.70
N LEU A 23 1.61 -8.93 2.57
CA LEU A 23 0.18 -8.65 2.57
C LEU A 23 -0.20 -8.14 1.19
N LYS A 24 -1.38 -8.54 0.73
CA LYS A 24 -1.97 -8.09 -0.51
C LYS A 24 -3.07 -7.09 -0.16
N LEU A 25 -2.91 -5.87 -0.65
CA LEU A 25 -3.82 -4.78 -0.35
C LEU A 25 -4.50 -4.32 -1.63
N LYS A 26 -5.77 -3.96 -1.52
CA LYS A 26 -6.43 -3.21 -2.57
C LYS A 26 -6.60 -1.79 -2.07
N VAL A 27 -6.16 -0.82 -2.86
CA VAL A 27 -6.21 0.60 -2.50
C VAL A 27 -7.04 1.36 -3.51
N ASP A 28 -7.78 2.35 -3.01
CA ASP A 28 -8.58 3.26 -3.80
C ASP A 28 -7.80 4.56 -3.96
N LEU A 29 -7.48 4.91 -5.21
CA LEU A 29 -6.80 6.15 -5.56
C LEU A 29 -7.78 7.26 -5.96
N GLY A 30 -9.07 7.03 -5.77
CA GLY A 30 -10.09 8.01 -6.14
C GLY A 30 -10.53 7.87 -7.59
N TYR A 31 -9.61 7.69 -8.50
CA TYR A 31 -9.89 7.53 -9.93
C TYR A 31 -9.75 6.07 -10.40
N GLU A 32 -9.14 5.23 -9.63
CA GLU A 32 -8.99 3.80 -9.92
C GLU A 32 -8.61 3.05 -8.65
N GLU A 33 -8.74 1.73 -8.69
CA GLU A 33 -8.26 0.85 -7.64
C GLU A 33 -7.01 0.13 -8.12
N ARG A 34 -6.09 -0.13 -7.22
CA ARG A 34 -4.88 -0.89 -7.51
C ARG A 34 -4.62 -1.93 -6.45
N GLN A 35 -3.96 -3.01 -6.86
CA GLN A 35 -3.47 -4.02 -5.94
C GLN A 35 -2.02 -3.74 -5.62
N ILE A 36 -1.68 -3.77 -4.34
CA ILE A 36 -0.32 -3.55 -3.86
C ILE A 36 0.06 -4.72 -2.98
N VAL A 37 1.26 -5.25 -3.18
CA VAL A 37 1.82 -6.31 -2.36
C VAL A 37 3.00 -5.74 -1.60
N SER A 38 2.97 -5.84 -0.28
CA SER A 38 3.98 -5.22 0.57
C SER A 38 4.45 -6.18 1.66
N GLY A 39 5.75 -6.12 1.98
CA GLY A 39 6.39 -6.99 2.96
C GLY A 39 6.17 -6.55 4.40
N ILE A 40 4.94 -6.27 4.79
CA ILE A 40 4.61 -5.72 6.10
C ILE A 40 3.80 -6.66 6.99
N ALA A 41 3.64 -7.92 6.59
CA ALA A 41 2.81 -8.88 7.32
C ALA A 41 3.31 -9.18 8.73
N LYS A 42 4.61 -8.98 9.00
CA LYS A 42 5.17 -9.17 10.34
C LYS A 42 4.81 -8.04 11.30
N PHE A 43 4.43 -6.88 10.76
CA PHE A 43 4.25 -5.66 11.55
C PHE A 43 2.79 -5.23 11.66
N TYR A 44 1.94 -5.72 10.78
CA TYR A 44 0.52 -5.34 10.74
C TYR A 44 -0.37 -6.54 10.47
N ARG A 45 -1.52 -6.56 11.16
CA ARG A 45 -2.59 -7.48 10.80
C ARG A 45 -3.45 -6.80 9.73
N PRO A 46 -4.10 -7.59 8.85
CA PRO A 46 -4.96 -7.00 7.81
C PRO A 46 -6.01 -6.05 8.34
N ASP A 47 -6.65 -6.38 9.47
CA ASP A 47 -7.69 -5.55 10.05
C ASP A 47 -7.20 -4.20 10.57
N GLU A 48 -5.89 -4.09 10.86
CA GLU A 48 -5.31 -2.82 11.29
C GLU A 48 -5.13 -1.83 10.14
N LEU A 49 -5.12 -2.30 8.92
CA LEU A 49 -4.83 -1.49 7.74
C LEU A 49 -6.07 -1.06 6.98
N ILE A 50 -7.13 -1.86 7.04
CA ILE A 50 -8.36 -1.57 6.28
C ILE A 50 -8.96 -0.24 6.75
N GLY A 51 -9.25 0.64 5.80
CA GLY A 51 -9.82 1.96 6.06
C GLY A 51 -8.78 3.05 6.29
N LYS A 52 -7.50 2.70 6.42
CA LYS A 52 -6.44 3.68 6.63
C LYS A 52 -6.09 4.42 5.36
N LYS A 53 -5.67 5.67 5.53
CA LYS A 53 -5.16 6.50 4.44
C LYS A 53 -3.64 6.42 4.41
N VAL A 54 -3.10 6.17 3.23
CA VAL A 54 -1.66 5.95 3.02
C VAL A 54 -1.17 6.71 1.81
N ILE A 55 0.14 6.68 1.58
CA ILE A 55 0.77 7.28 0.39
C ILE A 55 1.26 6.14 -0.50
N VAL A 56 0.92 6.20 -1.77
CA VAL A 56 1.29 5.21 -2.77
C VAL A 56 2.19 5.84 -3.81
N VAL A 57 3.27 5.15 -4.18
CA VAL A 57 4.07 5.50 -5.35
C VAL A 57 3.31 4.94 -6.55
N ALA A 58 2.70 5.84 -7.33
CA ALA A 58 1.70 5.46 -8.33
C ALA A 58 2.27 5.21 -9.72
N ASN A 59 3.49 5.67 -10.00
CA ASN A 59 4.08 5.57 -11.33
C ASN A 59 5.19 4.53 -11.46
N LEU A 60 5.17 3.51 -10.60
CA LEU A 60 6.09 2.38 -10.73
C LEU A 60 5.55 1.37 -11.74
N LYS A 61 6.47 0.70 -12.43
CA LYS A 61 6.08 -0.44 -13.26
C LYS A 61 5.55 -1.55 -12.37
N PRO A 62 4.48 -2.24 -12.78
CA PRO A 62 3.99 -3.38 -12.02
C PRO A 62 5.06 -4.45 -11.84
N ALA A 63 5.08 -5.06 -10.67
CA ALA A 63 5.97 -6.17 -10.35
C ALA A 63 5.15 -7.35 -9.89
N VAL A 64 5.67 -8.57 -10.05
CA VAL A 64 5.02 -9.78 -9.56
C VAL A 64 5.83 -10.31 -8.38
N LEU A 65 5.16 -10.43 -7.24
CA LEU A 65 5.76 -10.93 -6.00
C LEU A 65 4.99 -12.18 -5.56
N CYS A 66 5.65 -13.33 -5.56
CA CYS A 66 5.04 -14.62 -5.19
C CYS A 66 3.72 -14.87 -5.93
N GLY A 67 3.71 -14.58 -7.23
CA GLY A 67 2.54 -14.80 -8.08
C GLY A 67 1.48 -13.71 -8.01
N GLU A 68 1.68 -12.69 -7.17
CA GLU A 68 0.72 -11.60 -7.03
C GLU A 68 1.27 -10.32 -7.65
N LYS A 69 0.43 -9.66 -8.45
CA LYS A 69 0.83 -8.43 -9.13
C LYS A 69 0.73 -7.24 -8.18
N SER A 70 1.82 -6.47 -8.08
CA SER A 70 1.85 -5.22 -7.31
C SER A 70 1.93 -4.05 -8.27
N GLU A 71 0.97 -3.13 -8.18
CA GLU A 71 0.84 -2.00 -9.09
C GLU A 71 1.23 -0.67 -8.42
N GLY A 72 2.16 -0.73 -7.51
CA GLY A 72 2.66 0.42 -6.77
C GLY A 72 3.34 -0.03 -5.50
N MET A 73 3.65 0.94 -4.63
CA MET A 73 4.31 0.68 -3.35
C MET A 73 3.81 1.65 -2.30
N LEU A 74 3.65 1.18 -1.08
CA LEU A 74 3.33 2.03 0.06
C LEU A 74 4.60 2.69 0.59
N LEU A 75 4.49 3.90 1.11
CA LEU A 75 5.57 4.52 1.84
C LEU A 75 5.56 4.04 3.29
N ALA A 76 6.74 3.67 3.76
CA ALA A 76 6.93 3.21 5.11
C ALA A 76 8.33 3.60 5.58
N SER A 77 8.52 3.66 6.89
CA SER A 77 9.82 3.96 7.49
C SER A 77 10.37 2.76 8.24
N GLY A 78 11.69 2.75 8.41
CA GLY A 78 12.39 1.78 9.23
C GLY A 78 12.96 0.59 8.48
N GLU A 79 13.91 -0.09 9.09
CA GLU A 79 14.55 -1.26 8.52
C GLU A 79 14.19 -2.51 9.32
N ASP A 80 14.48 -2.52 10.62
CA ASP A 80 14.17 -3.66 11.49
C ASP A 80 12.71 -3.69 11.92
N THR A 81 12.15 -2.51 12.18
CA THR A 81 10.72 -2.35 12.46
C THR A 81 10.15 -1.41 11.43
N VAL A 82 9.23 -1.92 10.63
CA VAL A 82 8.63 -1.13 9.55
C VAL A 82 7.34 -0.49 10.04
N ARG A 83 7.20 0.81 9.79
CA ARG A 83 6.00 1.57 10.11
C ARG A 83 5.48 2.24 8.85
N VAL A 84 4.26 1.91 8.48
CA VAL A 84 3.59 2.53 7.33
C VAL A 84 3.27 3.98 7.67
N VAL A 85 3.45 4.88 6.70
CA VAL A 85 3.11 6.29 6.88
C VAL A 85 1.61 6.44 6.72
N PHE A 86 0.90 6.70 7.82
CA PHE A 86 -0.54 6.92 7.79
C PHE A 86 -0.85 8.41 7.71
N LEU A 87 -1.91 8.74 6.99
CA LEU A 87 -2.39 10.10 6.83
C LEU A 87 -3.62 10.34 7.69
N ASP A 88 -3.98 11.61 7.81
CA ASP A 88 -5.22 12.02 8.46
C ASP A 88 -6.39 11.26 7.83
N PRO A 89 -7.33 10.70 8.66
CA PRO A 89 -8.48 9.97 8.13
C PRO A 89 -9.37 10.79 7.18
N GLU A 90 -9.33 12.12 7.29
CA GLU A 90 -10.11 13.01 6.43
C GLU A 90 -9.47 13.23 5.06
N THR A 91 -8.24 12.74 4.85
CA THR A 91 -7.56 12.91 3.57
C THR A 91 -8.32 12.20 2.46
N PRO A 92 -8.76 12.90 1.40
CA PRO A 92 -9.42 12.22 0.28
C PRO A 92 -8.41 11.39 -0.51
N PRO A 93 -8.82 10.24 -1.06
CA PRO A 93 -7.94 9.45 -1.92
C PRO A 93 -7.67 10.17 -3.23
N GLY A 94 -6.49 9.91 -3.81
CA GLY A 94 -6.15 10.43 -5.13
C GLY A 94 -5.50 11.79 -5.15
N GLU A 95 -5.23 12.38 -3.99
CA GLU A 95 -4.53 13.67 -3.94
C GLU A 95 -3.06 13.49 -4.26
N ARG A 96 -2.51 14.49 -4.94
CA ARG A 96 -1.07 14.52 -5.20
C ARG A 96 -0.33 14.89 -3.92
N VAL A 97 0.71 14.14 -3.61
CA VAL A 97 1.59 14.40 -2.47
C VAL A 97 2.85 15.09 -2.99
N ARG A 98 3.19 16.19 -2.36
CA ARG A 98 4.33 17.02 -2.78
C ARG A 98 5.46 16.97 -1.78
#